data_4f29bf08c52ed0690a9b277bfac22471
#
_entry.id   4f29bf08c52ed0690a9b277bfac22471
#
_cell.length_a   1.000
_cell.length_b   1.000
_cell.length_c   1.000
_cell.angle_alpha   90.00
_cell.angle_beta   90.00
_cell.angle_gamma   90.00
#
_symmetry.space_group_name_H-M   'P 1'
#
loop_
_entity.id
_entity.type
_entity.pdbx_description
1 polymer ?
#
loop_
_entity_poly.entity_id
_entity_poly.type
_entity_poly.pdbx_seq_one_letter_code
_entity_poly.pdbx_strand_id
1 'polypeptide(L)'
;MSFLFAPTPMPVLPIEGETNLYFPIHRIYGVARNYAAVNAALGEKTPPSIFLKPADAAVYAAADKTLELDFPVATEDLQHEIELVVAIGKAGRNIPVENAMDYVWGYAAGLDMTRRDLQRKSSAKGQPWDIAKAFDESAPMTAVRPASRTPDNEPMKVWLYVNNEKRQEGTTAEMILTVPEIISYLSTLYELKPGDLIMTGTPAGIGTVHPGDVLEGGVQGVGVLKVKFKGE
;
A
#
# COMPACT_ATOMS: atom_id res chain seq x y z
N MET A 1 -16.23 -29.98 -9.85
CA MET A 1 -15.96 -28.87 -10.80
C MET A 1 -14.56 -29.11 -11.34
N SER A 2 -14.41 -29.17 -12.67
CA SER A 2 -13.09 -29.35 -13.32
C SER A 2 -12.64 -28.03 -13.94
N PHE A 3 -11.34 -27.73 -13.81
CA PHE A 3 -10.75 -26.52 -14.36
C PHE A 3 -9.90 -26.87 -15.60
N LEU A 4 -9.86 -25.97 -16.58
CA LEU A 4 -9.00 -26.13 -17.76
C LEU A 4 -7.51 -26.05 -17.36
N PHE A 5 -7.19 -25.16 -16.42
CA PHE A 5 -5.88 -25.02 -15.78
C PHE A 5 -6.04 -25.08 -14.27
N ALA A 6 -5.01 -25.48 -13.56
CA ALA A 6 -5.02 -25.35 -12.10
C ALA A 6 -5.25 -23.88 -11.70
N PRO A 7 -6.19 -23.59 -10.78
CA PRO A 7 -6.36 -22.23 -10.29
C PRO A 7 -5.06 -21.69 -9.70
N THR A 8 -4.75 -20.43 -9.97
CA THR A 8 -3.65 -19.75 -9.29
C THR A 8 -3.93 -19.73 -7.79
N PRO A 9 -2.95 -20.05 -6.93
CA PRO A 9 -3.11 -19.91 -5.49
C PRO A 9 -3.59 -18.51 -5.12
N MET A 10 -4.48 -18.42 -4.14
CA MET A 10 -4.93 -17.13 -3.64
C MET A 10 -3.73 -16.38 -3.04
N PRO A 11 -3.49 -15.11 -3.41
CA PRO A 11 -2.47 -14.29 -2.76
C PRO A 11 -2.80 -14.09 -1.28
N VAL A 12 -1.79 -14.20 -0.43
CA VAL A 12 -1.94 -14.10 1.03
C VAL A 12 -0.78 -13.33 1.64
N LEU A 13 -1.01 -12.71 2.80
CA LEU A 13 0.04 -12.19 3.68
C LEU A 13 0.03 -12.99 4.98
N PRO A 14 1.19 -13.28 5.58
CA PRO A 14 1.23 -13.83 6.93
C PRO A 14 0.55 -12.88 7.93
N ILE A 15 0.03 -13.45 9.01
CA ILE A 15 -0.43 -12.68 10.16
C ILE A 15 0.70 -12.61 11.18
N GLU A 16 1.03 -11.40 11.65
CA GLU A 16 2.09 -11.21 12.62
C GLU A 16 1.83 -12.01 13.91
N GLY A 17 2.85 -12.77 14.34
CA GLY A 17 2.76 -13.62 15.53
C GLY A 17 2.03 -14.95 15.34
N GLU A 18 1.59 -15.25 14.13
CA GLU A 18 0.93 -16.53 13.80
C GLU A 18 1.82 -17.37 12.85
N THR A 19 1.84 -18.69 13.04
CA THR A 19 2.71 -19.58 12.25
C THR A 19 2.02 -20.18 11.02
N ASN A 20 0.70 -20.41 11.09
CA ASN A 20 -0.06 -21.10 10.04
C ASN A 20 -1.38 -20.37 9.71
N LEU A 21 -1.49 -19.10 10.06
CA LEU A 21 -2.64 -18.28 9.74
C LEU A 21 -2.24 -17.17 8.78
N TYR A 22 -3.02 -17.01 7.73
CA TYR A 22 -2.75 -16.05 6.66
C TYR A 22 -3.96 -15.17 6.41
N PHE A 23 -3.70 -13.92 6.07
CA PHE A 23 -4.70 -12.97 5.61
C PHE A 23 -4.86 -13.12 4.08
N PRO A 24 -6.02 -13.56 3.57
CA PRO A 24 -6.25 -13.70 2.14
C PRO A 24 -6.44 -12.33 1.50
N ILE A 25 -5.81 -12.09 0.35
CA ILE A 25 -5.93 -10.81 -0.35
C ILE A 25 -7.02 -10.91 -1.41
N HIS A 26 -8.03 -10.03 -1.31
CA HIS A 26 -9.10 -9.92 -2.30
C HIS A 26 -8.81 -8.84 -3.34
N ARG A 27 -8.55 -7.60 -2.92
CA ARG A 27 -8.23 -6.46 -3.77
C ARG A 27 -7.28 -5.52 -3.03
N ILE A 28 -6.53 -4.73 -3.79
CA ILE A 28 -5.68 -3.67 -3.23
C ILE A 28 -6.14 -2.34 -3.82
N TYR A 29 -6.68 -1.46 -2.97
CA TYR A 29 -6.98 -0.08 -3.31
C TYR A 29 -5.78 0.81 -2.98
N GLY A 30 -5.48 1.78 -3.85
CA GLY A 30 -4.51 2.83 -3.58
C GLY A 30 -5.19 4.20 -3.53
N VAL A 31 -4.81 5.00 -2.55
CA VAL A 31 -5.30 6.36 -2.33
C VAL A 31 -4.19 7.35 -2.67
N ALA A 32 -4.29 7.99 -3.81
CA ALA A 32 -3.26 8.92 -4.26
C ALA A 32 -3.38 10.29 -3.59
N ARG A 33 -2.23 10.93 -3.33
CA ARG A 33 -2.12 12.33 -2.88
C ARG A 33 -2.78 12.61 -1.53
N ASN A 34 -2.73 11.66 -0.62
CA ASN A 34 -3.39 11.77 0.68
C ASN A 34 -2.55 12.40 1.81
N TYR A 35 -1.41 12.99 1.52
CA TYR A 35 -0.61 13.72 2.49
C TYR A 35 -0.52 15.19 2.14
N ALA A 36 -0.69 16.08 3.13
CA ALA A 36 -0.77 17.53 2.94
C ALA A 36 0.49 18.11 2.27
N ALA A 37 1.68 17.65 2.67
CA ALA A 37 2.95 18.10 2.10
C ALA A 37 3.13 17.70 0.62
N VAL A 38 2.50 16.61 0.18
CA VAL A 38 2.49 16.15 -1.22
C VAL A 38 1.46 16.94 -2.05
N ASN A 39 0.47 17.53 -1.38
CA ASN A 39 -0.71 18.11 -2.00
C ASN A 39 -0.96 19.57 -1.61
N ALA A 40 0.09 20.31 -1.27
CA ALA A 40 0.01 21.71 -0.81
C ALA A 40 -0.77 22.68 -1.75
N ALA A 41 -1.05 22.24 -2.98
CA ALA A 41 -1.83 23.03 -3.96
C ALA A 41 -3.37 22.80 -3.87
N LEU A 42 -3.83 21.84 -3.08
CA LEU A 42 -5.24 21.42 -3.07
C LEU A 42 -6.00 21.82 -1.78
N GLY A 43 -5.81 22.95 -1.23
CA GLY A 43 -6.43 23.55 -0.01
C GLY A 43 -7.81 23.07 0.45
N GLU A 44 -8.45 22.12 -0.22
CA GLU A 44 -9.75 21.54 0.10
C GLU A 44 -9.68 20.01 0.11
N LYS A 45 -10.47 19.37 1.00
CA LYS A 45 -10.71 17.91 0.99
C LYS A 45 -11.51 17.53 -0.27
N THR A 46 -10.81 17.37 -1.39
CA THR A 46 -11.41 16.85 -2.63
C THR A 46 -11.49 15.32 -2.55
N PRO A 47 -12.44 14.67 -3.24
CA PRO A 47 -12.46 13.22 -3.35
C PRO A 47 -11.08 12.70 -3.80
N PRO A 48 -10.52 11.68 -3.14
CA PRO A 48 -9.20 11.17 -3.47
C PRO A 48 -9.20 10.50 -4.85
N SER A 49 -8.07 10.53 -5.53
CA SER A 49 -7.88 9.69 -6.70
C SER A 49 -7.64 8.25 -6.24
N ILE A 50 -8.53 7.35 -6.63
CA ILE A 50 -8.45 5.92 -6.32
C ILE A 50 -7.93 5.16 -7.53
N PHE A 51 -7.04 4.22 -7.32
CA PHE A 51 -6.59 3.23 -8.29
C PHE A 51 -6.58 1.84 -7.64
N LEU A 52 -6.41 0.81 -8.45
CA LEU A 52 -6.33 -0.58 -7.99
C LEU A 52 -4.96 -1.16 -8.35
N LYS A 53 -4.45 -2.04 -7.48
CA LYS A 53 -3.44 -3.03 -7.83
C LYS A 53 -4.10 -4.41 -7.79
N PRO A 54 -3.72 -5.36 -8.66
CA PRO A 54 -4.21 -6.73 -8.56
C PRO A 54 -3.71 -7.37 -7.25
N ALA A 55 -4.45 -8.34 -6.75
CA ALA A 55 -4.11 -9.00 -5.48
C ALA A 55 -2.74 -9.68 -5.51
N ASP A 56 -2.33 -10.20 -6.66
CA ASP A 56 -1.05 -10.86 -6.89
C ASP A 56 0.13 -9.89 -7.10
N ALA A 57 -0.12 -8.57 -7.13
CA ALA A 57 0.94 -7.57 -7.02
C ALA A 57 1.57 -7.54 -5.61
N ALA A 58 0.88 -8.08 -4.59
CA ALA A 58 1.39 -8.14 -3.22
C ALA A 58 2.46 -9.22 -3.08
N VAL A 59 3.59 -8.83 -2.49
CA VAL A 59 4.69 -9.74 -2.15
C VAL A 59 5.05 -9.56 -0.68
N TYR A 60 5.15 -10.69 0.04
CA TYR A 60 5.52 -10.65 1.45
C TYR A 60 7.00 -10.32 1.65
N ALA A 61 7.29 -9.26 2.36
CA ALA A 61 8.62 -8.88 2.82
C ALA A 61 8.76 -9.20 4.32
N ALA A 62 9.48 -10.26 4.65
CA ALA A 62 9.71 -10.66 6.04
C ALA A 62 10.63 -9.65 6.74
N ALA A 63 10.33 -9.33 8.00
CA ALA A 63 11.05 -8.31 8.77
C ALA A 63 12.54 -8.65 9.01
N ASP A 64 12.88 -9.93 9.05
CA ASP A 64 14.23 -10.46 9.32
C ASP A 64 15.07 -10.73 8.06
N LYS A 65 14.50 -10.47 6.88
CA LYS A 65 15.14 -10.77 5.57
C LYS A 65 14.97 -9.64 4.59
N THR A 66 15.94 -9.50 3.71
CA THR A 66 15.81 -8.64 2.53
C THR A 66 15.05 -9.40 1.45
N LEU A 67 13.90 -8.87 1.03
CA LEU A 67 13.20 -9.35 -0.15
C LEU A 67 13.95 -8.88 -1.39
N GLU A 68 14.38 -9.80 -2.24
CA GLU A 68 15.00 -9.47 -3.53
C GLU A 68 13.96 -9.56 -4.64
N LEU A 69 13.80 -8.47 -5.39
CA LEU A 69 12.90 -8.35 -6.53
C LEU A 69 13.67 -8.03 -7.79
N ASP A 70 13.17 -8.47 -8.92
CA ASP A 70 13.70 -8.05 -10.21
C ASP A 70 13.30 -6.58 -10.46
N PHE A 71 14.18 -5.83 -11.13
CA PHE A 71 13.83 -4.46 -11.51
C PHE A 71 12.75 -4.52 -12.59
N PRO A 72 11.61 -3.79 -12.44
CA PRO A 72 10.50 -3.90 -13.35
C PRO A 72 10.87 -3.41 -14.76
N VAL A 73 10.41 -4.14 -15.76
CA VAL A 73 10.57 -3.77 -17.16
C VAL A 73 9.73 -2.55 -17.54
N ALA A 74 10.02 -1.95 -18.71
CA ALA A 74 9.24 -0.88 -19.32
C ALA A 74 9.13 0.40 -18.48
N THR A 75 10.13 0.71 -17.65
CA THR A 75 10.24 1.99 -16.94
C THR A 75 11.70 2.45 -16.86
N GLU A 76 11.88 3.75 -16.95
CA GLU A 76 13.16 4.43 -16.71
C GLU A 76 13.11 5.23 -15.39
N ASP A 77 11.96 5.27 -14.72
CA ASP A 77 11.74 6.03 -13.48
C ASP A 77 10.80 5.26 -12.54
N LEU A 78 11.34 4.19 -11.92
CA LEU A 78 10.69 3.48 -10.84
C LEU A 78 10.80 4.32 -9.56
N GLN A 79 9.69 4.57 -8.87
CA GLN A 79 9.70 5.33 -7.62
C GLN A 79 9.05 4.56 -6.46
N HIS A 80 9.57 4.80 -5.26
CA HIS A 80 9.06 4.27 -4.01
C HIS A 80 8.01 5.18 -3.38
N GLU A 81 7.02 4.59 -2.75
CA GLU A 81 6.00 5.26 -1.94
C GLU A 81 5.71 4.36 -0.72
N ILE A 82 6.26 4.69 0.46
CA ILE A 82 5.99 3.94 1.70
C ILE A 82 4.65 4.35 2.28
N GLU A 83 3.82 3.39 2.68
CA GLU A 83 2.44 3.62 3.09
C GLU A 83 2.02 2.76 4.28
N LEU A 84 1.10 3.29 5.08
CA LEU A 84 0.24 2.46 5.92
C LEU A 84 -0.74 1.71 5.03
N VAL A 85 -0.87 0.41 5.26
CA VAL A 85 -1.85 -0.45 4.59
C VAL A 85 -2.90 -0.89 5.61
N VAL A 86 -4.17 -0.64 5.30
CA VAL A 86 -5.30 -1.05 6.13
C VAL A 86 -5.89 -2.34 5.57
N ALA A 87 -6.04 -3.35 6.42
CA ALA A 87 -6.61 -4.65 6.07
C ALA A 87 -8.08 -4.72 6.53
N ILE A 88 -9.02 -4.92 5.59
CA ILE A 88 -10.45 -5.00 5.85
C ILE A 88 -10.85 -6.42 6.24
N GLY A 89 -11.55 -6.56 7.36
CA GLY A 89 -12.00 -7.85 7.90
C GLY A 89 -13.50 -8.09 7.83
N LYS A 90 -14.29 -7.09 7.44
CA LYS A 90 -15.75 -7.17 7.43
C LYS A 90 -16.32 -6.58 6.15
N ALA A 91 -17.36 -7.22 5.59
CA ALA A 91 -18.03 -6.69 4.40
C ALA A 91 -18.96 -5.51 4.75
N GLY A 92 -19.01 -4.50 3.84
CA GLY A 92 -19.93 -3.38 4.00
C GLY A 92 -19.99 -2.43 2.82
N ARG A 93 -21.11 -1.71 2.75
CA ARG A 93 -21.39 -0.61 1.81
C ARG A 93 -21.89 0.60 2.59
N ASN A 94 -21.64 1.79 2.05
CA ASN A 94 -22.11 3.07 2.64
C ASN A 94 -21.81 3.14 4.14
N ILE A 95 -20.59 2.79 4.52
CA ILE A 95 -20.16 2.73 5.92
C ILE A 95 -20.03 4.14 6.45
N PRO A 96 -20.76 4.52 7.52
CA PRO A 96 -20.56 5.81 8.17
C PRO A 96 -19.13 5.93 8.73
N VAL A 97 -18.57 7.15 8.71
CA VAL A 97 -17.20 7.42 9.18
C VAL A 97 -17.00 6.94 10.63
N GLU A 98 -17.97 7.16 11.49
CA GLU A 98 -17.97 6.77 12.92
C GLU A 98 -17.93 5.25 13.13
N ASN A 99 -18.36 4.46 12.16
CA ASN A 99 -18.37 2.99 12.23
C ASN A 99 -17.23 2.35 11.41
N ALA A 100 -16.44 3.15 10.72
CA ALA A 100 -15.48 2.63 9.72
C ALA A 100 -14.39 1.77 10.35
N MET A 101 -13.96 2.09 11.57
CA MET A 101 -12.92 1.33 12.28
C MET A 101 -13.37 -0.08 12.67
N ASP A 102 -14.66 -0.37 12.78
CA ASP A 102 -15.20 -1.71 13.04
C ASP A 102 -14.96 -2.69 11.88
N TYR A 103 -14.56 -2.18 10.72
CA TYR A 103 -14.27 -2.95 9.53
C TYR A 103 -12.77 -3.26 9.37
N VAL A 104 -11.92 -2.62 10.16
CA VAL A 104 -10.47 -2.82 10.14
C VAL A 104 -10.12 -4.08 10.92
N TRP A 105 -9.51 -5.04 10.25
CA TRP A 105 -8.95 -6.24 10.88
C TRP A 105 -7.55 -6.02 11.40
N GLY A 106 -6.75 -5.22 10.68
CA GLY A 106 -5.35 -4.97 11.01
C GLY A 106 -4.65 -4.04 10.04
N TYR A 107 -3.34 -3.99 10.16
CA TYR A 107 -2.48 -3.08 9.41
C TYR A 107 -1.22 -3.78 8.91
N ALA A 108 -0.65 -3.25 7.82
CA ALA A 108 0.68 -3.60 7.33
C ALA A 108 1.44 -2.31 6.93
N ALA A 109 2.75 -2.39 6.80
CA ALA A 109 3.52 -1.42 6.04
C ALA A 109 3.71 -1.94 4.62
N GLY A 110 3.60 -1.08 3.61
CA GLY A 110 3.72 -1.48 2.22
C GLY A 110 4.41 -0.43 1.36
N LEU A 111 5.00 -0.88 0.25
CA LEU A 111 5.52 -0.01 -0.80
C LEU A 111 4.54 0.01 -1.97
N ASP A 112 4.03 1.18 -2.35
CA ASP A 112 3.34 1.41 -3.61
C ASP A 112 4.36 1.76 -4.69
N MET A 113 4.97 0.71 -5.28
CA MET A 113 5.95 0.91 -6.33
C MET A 113 5.27 1.44 -7.59
N THR A 114 5.87 2.48 -8.16
CA THR A 114 5.25 3.26 -9.23
C THR A 114 6.21 3.45 -10.40
N ARG A 115 5.82 3.04 -11.60
CA ARG A 115 6.47 3.44 -12.86
C ARG A 115 6.09 4.89 -13.16
N ARG A 116 6.85 5.84 -12.61
CA ARG A 116 6.48 7.25 -12.58
C ARG A 116 6.43 7.90 -13.95
N ASP A 117 7.31 7.51 -14.84
CA ASP A 117 7.32 7.95 -16.24
C ASP A 117 6.02 7.56 -16.96
N LEU A 118 5.52 6.33 -16.73
CA LEU A 118 4.25 5.86 -17.29
C LEU A 118 3.05 6.56 -16.64
N GLN A 119 3.09 6.80 -15.32
CA GLN A 119 2.04 7.55 -14.63
C GLN A 119 1.92 8.97 -15.17
N ARG A 120 3.04 9.67 -15.36
CA ARG A 120 3.04 11.03 -15.96
C ARG A 120 2.46 11.02 -17.38
N LYS A 121 2.86 10.05 -18.21
CA LYS A 121 2.33 9.89 -19.58
C LYS A 121 0.83 9.63 -19.59
N SER A 122 0.34 8.76 -18.71
CA SER A 122 -1.09 8.46 -18.57
C SER A 122 -1.87 9.70 -18.09
N SER A 123 -1.39 10.37 -17.03
CA SER A 123 -2.03 11.56 -16.47
C SER A 123 -2.14 12.70 -17.50
N ALA A 124 -1.09 12.93 -18.30
CA ALA A 124 -1.09 13.96 -19.34
C ALA A 124 -2.14 13.73 -20.44
N LYS A 125 -2.57 12.49 -20.60
CA LYS A 125 -3.57 12.07 -21.60
C LYS A 125 -4.95 11.76 -20.98
N GLY A 126 -5.14 11.95 -19.68
CA GLY A 126 -6.37 11.56 -18.99
C GLY A 126 -6.63 10.04 -19.02
N GLN A 127 -5.59 9.22 -19.12
CA GLN A 127 -5.66 7.76 -19.16
C GLN A 127 -5.52 7.15 -17.75
N PRO A 128 -6.04 5.93 -17.53
CA PRO A 128 -5.87 5.19 -16.28
C PRO A 128 -4.39 4.94 -15.93
N TRP A 129 -4.12 4.70 -14.63
CA TRP A 129 -2.77 4.48 -14.11
C TRP A 129 -2.36 3.00 -14.01
N ASP A 130 -3.17 2.08 -14.53
CA ASP A 130 -2.97 0.64 -14.37
C ASP A 130 -1.56 0.20 -14.78
N ILE A 131 -1.08 0.64 -15.96
CA ILE A 131 0.27 0.31 -16.45
C ILE A 131 1.40 0.85 -15.56
N ALA A 132 1.10 1.85 -14.76
CA ALA A 132 2.06 2.49 -13.85
C ALA A 132 2.00 1.93 -12.43
N LYS A 133 0.84 1.46 -11.99
CA LYS A 133 0.57 1.06 -10.61
C LYS A 133 0.29 -0.44 -10.43
N ALA A 134 -0.26 -1.11 -11.45
CA ALA A 134 -0.77 -2.48 -11.35
C ALA A 134 0.15 -3.49 -12.06
N PHE A 135 1.46 -3.43 -11.81
CA PHE A 135 2.43 -4.37 -12.34
C PHE A 135 2.86 -5.40 -11.29
N ASP A 136 3.47 -6.48 -11.75
CA ASP A 136 3.91 -7.60 -10.93
C ASP A 136 4.83 -7.14 -9.80
N GLU A 137 4.64 -7.69 -8.59
CA GLU A 137 5.45 -7.40 -7.41
C GLU A 137 5.48 -5.91 -7.00
N SER A 138 4.52 -5.10 -7.48
CA SER A 138 4.48 -3.66 -7.25
C SER A 138 3.98 -3.26 -5.85
N ALA A 139 3.67 -4.23 -5.00
CA ALA A 139 3.17 -3.99 -3.63
C ALA A 139 3.88 -4.88 -2.59
N PRO A 140 5.21 -4.72 -2.36
CA PRO A 140 5.88 -5.37 -1.24
C PRO A 140 5.27 -4.92 0.08
N MET A 141 4.90 -5.88 0.96
CA MET A 141 4.20 -5.60 2.21
C MET A 141 4.75 -6.47 3.36
N THR A 142 4.66 -5.97 4.57
CA THR A 142 4.92 -6.74 5.79
C THR A 142 3.81 -7.77 6.03
N ALA A 143 3.98 -8.62 7.06
CA ALA A 143 2.86 -9.35 7.64
C ALA A 143 1.77 -8.38 8.10
N VAL A 144 0.51 -8.85 8.11
CA VAL A 144 -0.62 -8.08 8.65
C VAL A 144 -0.62 -8.19 10.16
N ARG A 145 -0.48 -7.06 10.85
CA ARG A 145 -0.59 -6.96 12.30
C ARG A 145 -2.05 -6.76 12.70
N PRO A 146 -2.62 -7.58 13.57
CA PRO A 146 -3.98 -7.39 14.07
C PRO A 146 -4.17 -6.01 14.70
N ALA A 147 -5.31 -5.36 14.45
CA ALA A 147 -5.63 -4.06 15.04
C ALA A 147 -5.59 -4.10 16.57
N SER A 148 -6.03 -5.21 17.18
CA SER A 148 -5.97 -5.42 18.62
C SER A 148 -4.55 -5.44 19.23
N ARG A 149 -3.51 -5.55 18.41
CA ARG A 149 -2.10 -5.51 18.81
C ARG A 149 -1.40 -4.22 18.37
N THR A 150 -2.11 -3.32 17.68
CA THR A 150 -1.57 -2.04 17.20
C THR A 150 -1.89 -0.96 18.23
N PRO A 151 -0.97 -0.02 18.55
CA PRO A 151 -1.23 1.06 19.48
C PRO A 151 -2.45 1.87 19.05
N ASP A 152 -3.40 2.06 19.97
CA ASP A 152 -4.60 2.85 19.73
C ASP A 152 -4.29 4.36 19.77
N ASN A 153 -4.94 5.11 18.87
CA ASN A 153 -5.09 6.56 18.89
C ASN A 153 -3.85 7.45 18.82
N GLU A 154 -2.66 6.89 18.56
CA GLU A 154 -1.48 7.71 18.33
C GLU A 154 -1.14 7.81 16.85
N PRO A 155 -0.72 9.01 16.36
CA PRO A 155 -0.22 9.13 15.00
C PRO A 155 0.99 8.21 14.79
N MET A 156 0.92 7.35 13.77
CA MET A 156 1.99 6.42 13.45
C MET A 156 3.02 7.12 12.56
N LYS A 157 4.29 7.01 12.92
CA LYS A 157 5.39 7.45 12.05
C LYS A 157 5.50 6.53 10.84
N VAL A 158 5.62 7.12 9.64
CA VAL A 158 5.84 6.45 8.36
C VAL A 158 7.18 6.91 7.81
N TRP A 159 8.08 5.99 7.47
CA TRP A 159 9.44 6.34 7.08
C TRP A 159 10.04 5.39 6.06
N LEU A 160 10.99 5.90 5.26
CA LEU A 160 11.76 5.10 4.30
C LEU A 160 13.18 5.64 4.15
N TYR A 161 14.12 4.70 4.07
CA TYR A 161 15.52 4.91 3.68
C TYR A 161 15.78 4.20 2.35
N VAL A 162 16.63 4.79 1.51
CA VAL A 162 17.21 4.16 0.33
C VAL A 162 18.73 4.19 0.53
N ASN A 163 19.37 3.02 0.51
CA ASN A 163 20.82 2.86 0.74
C ASN A 163 21.30 3.57 2.04
N ASN A 164 20.53 3.44 3.13
CA ASN A 164 20.72 4.08 4.43
C ASN A 164 20.57 5.62 4.43
N GLU A 165 20.14 6.25 3.33
CA GLU A 165 19.79 7.67 3.30
C GLU A 165 18.28 7.84 3.49
N LYS A 166 17.88 8.68 4.45
CA LYS A 166 16.47 8.97 4.69
C LYS A 166 15.85 9.69 3.48
N ARG A 167 14.78 9.13 2.92
CA ARG A 167 14.03 9.68 1.77
C ARG A 167 12.66 10.17 2.16
N GLN A 168 11.90 9.37 2.91
CA GLN A 168 10.54 9.73 3.32
C GLN A 168 10.42 9.69 4.84
N GLU A 169 9.71 10.65 5.40
CA GLU A 169 9.31 10.68 6.79
C GLU A 169 8.05 11.54 6.94
N GLY A 170 7.08 11.02 7.67
CA GLY A 170 5.84 11.71 7.99
C GLY A 170 5.06 10.93 9.05
N THR A 171 3.85 11.37 9.33
CA THR A 171 2.96 10.69 10.28
C THR A 171 1.55 10.55 9.70
N THR A 172 0.79 9.58 10.19
CA THR A 172 -0.61 9.40 9.78
C THR A 172 -1.51 10.60 10.13
N ALA A 173 -1.08 11.48 11.03
CA ALA A 173 -1.76 12.74 11.33
C ALA A 173 -1.70 13.77 10.17
N GLU A 174 -0.75 13.60 9.24
CA GLU A 174 -0.60 14.47 8.06
C GLU A 174 -1.48 14.05 6.89
N MET A 175 -2.25 12.95 7.04
CA MET A 175 -3.21 12.50 6.04
C MET A 175 -4.33 13.53 5.88
N ILE A 176 -4.69 13.82 4.63
CA ILE A 176 -5.82 14.70 4.26
C ILE A 176 -7.14 14.01 4.59
N LEU A 177 -7.28 12.75 4.18
CA LEU A 177 -8.36 11.87 4.58
C LEU A 177 -7.83 10.86 5.59
N THR A 178 -8.44 10.82 6.74
CA THR A 178 -8.17 9.83 7.77
C THR A 178 -8.58 8.43 7.31
N VAL A 179 -8.07 7.39 7.97
CA VAL A 179 -8.45 6.00 7.66
C VAL A 179 -9.97 5.79 7.68
N PRO A 180 -10.74 6.28 8.69
CA PRO A 180 -12.20 6.20 8.67
C PRO A 180 -12.84 6.88 7.45
N GLU A 181 -12.37 8.08 7.08
CA GLU A 181 -12.88 8.80 5.92
C GLU A 181 -12.60 8.08 4.61
N ILE A 182 -11.41 7.45 4.45
CA ILE A 182 -11.07 6.61 3.29
C ILE A 182 -12.02 5.41 3.19
N ILE A 183 -12.20 4.67 4.28
CA ILE A 183 -13.09 3.50 4.32
C ILE A 183 -14.53 3.91 3.96
N SER A 184 -15.03 4.97 4.59
CA SER A 184 -16.35 5.50 4.30
C SER A 184 -16.49 5.85 2.83
N TYR A 185 -15.56 6.63 2.27
CA TYR A 185 -15.58 7.01 0.86
C TYR A 185 -15.54 5.81 -0.08
N LEU A 186 -14.59 4.88 0.10
CA LEU A 186 -14.48 3.68 -0.72
C LEU A 186 -15.76 2.83 -0.66
N SER A 187 -16.40 2.74 0.50
CA SER A 187 -17.62 1.96 0.68
C SER A 187 -18.84 2.53 -0.04
N THR A 188 -18.80 3.79 -0.49
CA THR A 188 -19.84 4.36 -1.36
C THR A 188 -19.68 3.90 -2.81
N LEU A 189 -18.45 3.59 -3.24
CA LEU A 189 -18.11 3.19 -4.59
C LEU A 189 -18.13 1.66 -4.75
N TYR A 190 -17.69 0.94 -3.72
CA TYR A 190 -17.51 -0.51 -3.72
C TYR A 190 -18.17 -1.14 -2.49
N GLU A 191 -18.59 -2.39 -2.61
CA GLU A 191 -18.76 -3.23 -1.43
C GLU A 191 -17.39 -3.67 -0.95
N LEU A 192 -16.94 -3.14 0.19
CA LEU A 192 -15.73 -3.63 0.83
C LEU A 192 -15.94 -5.05 1.32
N LYS A 193 -14.91 -5.87 1.26
CA LYS A 193 -14.96 -7.29 1.64
C LYS A 193 -13.77 -7.67 2.52
N PRO A 194 -13.92 -8.71 3.35
CA PRO A 194 -12.78 -9.32 4.00
C PRO A 194 -11.69 -9.66 2.98
N GLY A 195 -10.45 -9.28 3.27
CA GLY A 195 -9.34 -9.43 2.35
C GLY A 195 -9.01 -8.20 1.50
N ASP A 196 -9.88 -7.18 1.46
CA ASP A 196 -9.52 -5.90 0.82
C ASP A 196 -8.39 -5.21 1.60
N LEU A 197 -7.37 -4.76 0.88
CA LEU A 197 -6.29 -3.93 1.41
C LEU A 197 -6.44 -2.50 0.88
N ILE A 198 -6.11 -1.51 1.72
CA ILE A 198 -6.15 -0.09 1.35
C ILE A 198 -4.78 0.52 1.64
N MET A 199 -4.05 0.88 0.61
CA MET A 199 -2.86 1.70 0.68
C MET A 199 -3.29 3.15 0.84
N THR A 200 -2.88 3.81 1.92
CA THR A 200 -3.51 5.07 2.40
C THR A 200 -2.84 6.33 1.90
N GLY A 201 -1.85 6.20 1.02
CA GLY A 201 -1.03 7.31 0.56
C GLY A 201 0.31 7.41 1.29
N THR A 202 1.21 8.15 0.71
CA THR A 202 2.61 8.25 1.12
C THR A 202 3.00 9.67 1.51
N PRO A 203 3.88 9.88 2.52
CA PRO A 203 4.43 11.19 2.84
C PRO A 203 5.38 11.71 1.75
N ALA A 204 5.80 12.97 1.86
CA ALA A 204 6.75 13.60 0.96
C ALA A 204 8.10 12.85 0.90
N GLY A 205 8.87 13.07 -0.16
CA GLY A 205 10.19 12.48 -0.35
C GLY A 205 10.22 11.26 -1.28
N ILE A 206 9.13 11.02 -2.04
CA ILE A 206 9.15 10.02 -3.13
C ILE A 206 10.33 10.28 -4.07
N GLY A 207 10.95 9.23 -4.55
CA GLY A 207 12.15 9.35 -5.39
C GLY A 207 12.44 8.10 -6.21
N THR A 208 13.34 8.26 -7.17
CA THR A 208 13.73 7.20 -8.09
C THR A 208 14.53 6.11 -7.38
N VAL A 209 14.25 4.88 -7.75
CA VAL A 209 14.95 3.66 -7.35
C VAL A 209 15.73 3.15 -8.55
N HIS A 210 16.97 2.73 -8.32
CA HIS A 210 17.84 2.16 -9.34
C HIS A 210 18.09 0.67 -9.10
N PRO A 211 18.46 -0.10 -10.14
CA PRO A 211 18.96 -1.45 -9.95
C PRO A 211 20.09 -1.50 -8.92
N GLY A 212 20.01 -2.42 -7.96
CA GLY A 212 20.94 -2.55 -6.85
C GLY A 212 20.56 -1.82 -5.57
N ASP A 213 19.62 -0.87 -5.63
CA ASP A 213 19.17 -0.12 -4.45
C ASP A 213 18.48 -1.00 -3.41
N VAL A 214 18.72 -0.66 -2.14
CA VAL A 214 18.11 -1.28 -0.97
C VAL A 214 17.18 -0.26 -0.31
N LEU A 215 15.90 -0.59 -0.23
CA LEU A 215 14.86 0.18 0.44
C LEU A 215 14.60 -0.44 1.82
N GLU A 216 14.64 0.36 2.88
CA GLU A 216 14.24 -0.06 4.22
C GLU A 216 13.24 0.95 4.76
N GLY A 217 12.03 0.50 5.08
CA GLY A 217 10.96 1.38 5.51
C GLY A 217 9.93 0.69 6.38
N GLY A 218 9.06 1.48 6.98
CA GLY A 218 8.05 0.94 7.85
C GLY A 218 7.07 1.95 8.40
N VAL A 219 6.15 1.42 9.18
CA VAL A 219 5.14 2.15 9.95
C VAL A 219 5.30 1.78 11.41
N GLN A 220 5.46 2.80 12.26
CA GLN A 220 5.65 2.63 13.69
C GLN A 220 4.52 1.81 14.32
N GLY A 221 4.88 0.79 15.12
CA GLY A 221 3.91 -0.08 15.77
C GLY A 221 3.19 -1.06 14.83
N VAL A 222 3.53 -1.08 13.54
CA VAL A 222 2.92 -1.98 12.53
C VAL A 222 3.94 -2.95 11.98
N GLY A 223 5.01 -2.47 11.35
CA GLY A 223 6.03 -3.35 10.78
C GLY A 223 7.10 -2.60 10.00
N VAL A 224 8.17 -3.32 9.70
CA VAL A 224 9.32 -2.86 8.91
C VAL A 224 9.56 -3.86 7.79
N LEU A 225 9.88 -3.37 6.62
CA LEU A 225 10.23 -4.18 5.46
C LEU A 225 11.57 -3.73 4.86
N LYS A 226 12.26 -4.67 4.22
CA LYS A 226 13.48 -4.40 3.49
C LYS A 226 13.42 -5.05 2.13
N VAL A 227 13.60 -4.25 1.07
CA VAL A 227 13.50 -4.69 -0.32
C VAL A 227 14.76 -4.27 -1.06
N LYS A 228 15.30 -5.17 -1.86
CA LYS A 228 16.42 -4.90 -2.77
C LYS A 228 15.98 -5.16 -4.19
N PHE A 229 16.12 -4.18 -5.06
CA PHE A 229 15.97 -4.40 -6.49
C PHE A 229 17.29 -4.91 -7.07
N LYS A 230 17.23 -6.07 -7.74
CA LYS A 230 18.44 -6.68 -8.32
C LYS A 230 19.08 -5.74 -9.34
N GLY A 231 20.41 -5.70 -9.35
CA GLY A 231 21.17 -5.11 -10.45
C GLY A 231 21.21 -6.07 -11.64
N GLU A 232 21.59 -5.54 -12.80
CA GLU A 232 21.93 -6.38 -13.96
C GLU A 232 23.18 -7.22 -13.67
#